data_5c76f4ed4d4c61c846c129b74f08856b
#
_entry.id   5c76f4ed4d4c61c846c129b74f08856b
#
_cell.length_a   1.000
_cell.length_b   1.000
_cell.length_c   1.000
_cell.angle_alpha   90.00
_cell.angle_beta   90.00
_cell.angle_gamma   90.00
#
_symmetry.space_group_name_H-M   'P 1'
#
loop_
_entity.id
_entity.type
_entity.pdbx_description
1 polymer ?
#
loop_
_entity_poly.entity_id
_entity_poly.type
_entity_poly.pdbx_seq_one_letter_code
_entity_poly.pdbx_strand_id
1 'polypeptide(L)'
;GMHYVEIARWYAGCEYKTWQAQGVNMWSYKDPWCVQCHGTFQNGVVFDITQGFVYGQLSKDQTHNSYVDIIGTKGIARMTHDFKTAVVDLRGVTQTHHIEKPFGGKNIDVLCDLFADSIETGIRNPKLPLIRDSAIASEYAWTFLHDARTHDLPAIGELKTLEQIWERR
;
A
#
# COMPACT_ATOMS: atom_id res chain seq x y z
N GLY A 1 -1.27 -1.41 5.62
CA GLY A 1 -0.81 -2.51 4.80
C GLY A 1 -1.81 -3.06 3.82
N MET A 2 -2.98 -3.50 4.27
CA MET A 2 -3.90 -4.27 3.42
C MET A 2 -4.36 -3.54 2.15
N HIS A 3 -4.46 -2.21 2.15
CA HIS A 3 -4.85 -1.46 0.94
C HIS A 3 -3.88 -1.64 -0.22
N TYR A 4 -2.56 -1.65 0.05
CA TYR A 4 -1.55 -1.88 -1.00
C TYR A 4 -1.56 -3.32 -1.49
N VAL A 5 -1.84 -4.27 -0.62
CA VAL A 5 -2.03 -5.68 -0.98
C VAL A 5 -3.23 -5.83 -1.92
N GLU A 6 -4.35 -5.16 -1.63
CA GLU A 6 -5.53 -5.19 -2.49
C GLU A 6 -5.29 -4.49 -3.83
N ILE A 7 -4.70 -3.31 -3.82
CA ILE A 7 -4.40 -2.57 -5.06
C ILE A 7 -3.49 -3.38 -5.98
N ALA A 8 -2.46 -4.04 -5.44
CA ALA A 8 -1.57 -4.87 -6.23
C ALA A 8 -2.29 -6.07 -6.87
N ARG A 9 -3.18 -6.74 -6.12
CA ARG A 9 -4.04 -7.80 -6.66
C ARG A 9 -4.93 -7.28 -7.79
N TRP A 10 -5.55 -6.13 -7.57
CA TRP A 10 -6.44 -5.52 -8.54
C TRP A 10 -5.72 -5.19 -9.86
N TYR A 11 -4.52 -4.60 -9.78
CA TYR A 11 -3.71 -4.33 -10.97
C TYR A 11 -3.20 -5.61 -11.66
N ALA A 12 -2.81 -6.62 -10.90
CA ALA A 12 -2.36 -7.90 -11.45
C ALA A 12 -3.51 -8.71 -12.07
N GLY A 13 -4.75 -8.51 -11.60
CA GLY A 13 -5.94 -9.24 -12.05
C GLY A 13 -5.94 -10.71 -11.64
N CYS A 14 -5.13 -11.12 -10.69
CA CYS A 14 -5.05 -12.49 -10.17
C CYS A 14 -4.44 -12.54 -8.78
N GLU A 15 -4.42 -13.74 -8.17
CA GLU A 15 -3.94 -13.96 -6.82
C GLU A 15 -2.41 -14.07 -6.73
N TYR A 16 -1.87 -13.82 -5.54
CA TYR A 16 -0.47 -14.05 -5.20
C TYR A 16 -0.12 -15.54 -5.33
N LYS A 17 1.09 -15.83 -5.82
CA LYS A 17 1.60 -17.19 -6.00
C LYS A 17 2.75 -17.50 -5.08
N THR A 18 3.75 -16.63 -5.03
CA THR A 18 4.92 -16.74 -4.15
C THR A 18 5.17 -15.43 -3.46
N TRP A 19 5.72 -15.47 -2.26
CA TRP A 19 6.16 -14.28 -1.52
C TRP A 19 7.30 -14.60 -0.58
N GLN A 20 8.01 -13.56 -0.23
CA GLN A 20 8.96 -13.51 0.87
C GLN A 20 8.85 -12.13 1.51
N ALA A 21 8.62 -12.10 2.80
CA ALA A 21 8.50 -10.85 3.53
C ALA A 21 9.67 -10.68 4.49
N GLN A 22 10.12 -9.44 4.65
CA GLN A 22 11.10 -9.00 5.62
C GLN A 22 10.51 -7.88 6.45
N GLY A 23 10.91 -7.80 7.70
CA GLY A 23 10.44 -6.74 8.57
C GLY A 23 11.57 -6.13 9.38
N VAL A 24 11.29 -4.99 9.97
CA VAL A 24 12.16 -4.31 10.91
C VAL A 24 11.38 -4.01 12.17
N ASN A 25 11.84 -4.55 13.30
CA ASN A 25 11.31 -4.19 14.60
C ASN A 25 11.97 -2.90 15.09
N MET A 26 11.16 -2.06 15.67
CA MET A 26 11.63 -0.86 16.36
C MET A 26 11.02 -0.79 17.75
N TRP A 27 11.78 -0.28 18.69
CA TRP A 27 11.40 -0.16 20.09
C TRP A 27 11.01 -1.52 20.70
N SER A 28 10.13 -1.55 21.67
CA SER A 28 9.66 -2.76 22.34
C SER A 28 8.44 -3.41 21.67
N TYR A 29 8.09 -2.98 20.46
CA TYR A 29 6.93 -3.55 19.76
C TYR A 29 7.24 -4.95 19.24
N LYS A 30 6.24 -5.82 19.38
CA LYS A 30 6.33 -7.21 18.89
C LYS A 30 6.23 -7.31 17.37
N ASP A 31 5.50 -6.37 16.77
CA ASP A 31 5.23 -6.36 15.35
C ASP A 31 6.20 -5.46 14.60
N PRO A 32 6.61 -5.84 13.39
CA PRO A 32 7.45 -5.00 12.57
C PRO A 32 6.81 -3.64 12.28
N TRP A 33 7.61 -2.59 12.40
CA TRP A 33 7.22 -1.23 12.03
C TRP A 33 7.34 -0.96 10.54
N CYS A 34 8.20 -1.69 9.88
CA CYS A 34 8.34 -1.68 8.44
C CYS A 34 8.31 -3.13 7.96
N VAL A 35 7.50 -3.38 6.95
CA VAL A 35 7.44 -4.68 6.27
C VAL A 35 7.63 -4.43 4.79
N GLN A 36 8.53 -5.17 4.18
CA GLN A 36 8.69 -5.30 2.75
C GLN A 36 8.33 -6.73 2.35
N CYS A 37 7.51 -6.87 1.35
CA CYS A 37 7.12 -8.15 0.78
C CYS A 37 7.25 -8.12 -0.72
N HIS A 38 7.93 -9.10 -1.30
CA HIS A 38 8.07 -9.25 -2.73
C HIS A 38 7.74 -10.67 -3.17
N GLY A 39 7.47 -10.86 -4.44
CA GLY A 39 7.14 -12.17 -4.96
C GLY A 39 6.51 -12.12 -6.34
N THR A 40 5.69 -13.13 -6.64
CA THR A 40 5.03 -13.25 -7.94
C THR A 40 3.53 -13.50 -7.79
N PHE A 41 2.78 -13.01 -8.77
CA PHE A 41 1.39 -13.38 -8.98
C PHE A 41 1.26 -14.65 -9.85
N GLN A 42 0.07 -15.23 -9.90
CA GLN A 42 -0.21 -16.44 -10.68
C GLN A 42 0.08 -16.27 -12.17
N ASN A 43 -0.06 -15.08 -12.72
CA ASN A 43 0.23 -14.74 -14.11
C ASN A 43 1.72 -14.39 -14.37
N GLY A 44 2.59 -14.53 -13.38
CA GLY A 44 4.02 -14.26 -13.49
C GLY A 44 4.44 -12.79 -13.29
N VAL A 45 3.50 -11.88 -13.03
CA VAL A 45 3.84 -10.49 -12.65
C VAL A 45 4.58 -10.50 -11.33
N VAL A 46 5.68 -9.75 -11.25
CA VAL A 46 6.47 -9.57 -10.03
C VAL A 46 5.91 -8.38 -9.24
N PHE A 47 5.89 -8.46 -7.92
CA PHE A 47 5.50 -7.37 -7.05
C PHE A 47 6.55 -7.09 -5.98
N ASP A 48 6.56 -5.85 -5.51
CA ASP A 48 7.22 -5.39 -4.29
C ASP A 48 6.25 -4.45 -3.56
N ILE A 49 5.99 -4.73 -2.29
CA ILE A 49 5.13 -3.91 -1.43
C ILE A 49 5.92 -3.57 -0.17
N THR A 50 6.21 -2.30 0.02
CA THR A 50 6.85 -1.81 1.23
C THR A 50 5.90 -0.90 1.99
N GLN A 51 5.75 -1.15 3.27
CA GLN A 51 5.00 -0.29 4.16
C GLN A 51 5.74 -0.08 5.48
N GLY A 52 5.87 1.17 5.89
CA GLY A 52 6.46 1.55 7.15
C GLY A 52 5.89 2.87 7.67
N PHE A 53 5.92 3.03 8.98
CA PHE A 53 5.46 4.26 9.65
C PHE A 53 6.62 5.09 10.23
N VAL A 54 7.84 4.60 10.11
CA VAL A 54 8.99 5.12 10.85
C VAL A 54 9.37 6.53 10.43
N TYR A 55 9.57 6.74 9.14
CA TYR A 55 10.12 7.99 8.63
C TYR A 55 9.13 9.17 8.71
N GLY A 56 7.85 8.90 8.50
CA GLY A 56 6.83 9.95 8.53
C GLY A 56 6.59 10.52 9.91
N GLN A 57 6.77 9.72 10.95
CA GLN A 57 6.52 10.13 12.33
C GLN A 57 7.74 10.74 13.01
N LEU A 58 8.94 10.37 12.58
CA LEU A 58 10.20 10.84 13.17
C LEU A 58 10.80 12.05 12.44
N SER A 59 10.27 12.42 11.30
CA SER A 59 10.75 13.59 10.56
C SER A 59 10.30 14.89 11.25
N LYS A 60 11.15 15.93 11.15
CA LYS A 60 10.85 17.26 11.68
C LYS A 60 9.52 17.78 11.14
N ASP A 61 9.32 17.62 9.84
CA ASP A 61 8.07 17.95 9.17
C ASP A 61 7.40 16.61 8.80
N GLN A 62 6.31 16.29 9.50
CA GLN A 62 5.57 15.06 9.23
C GLN A 62 5.13 15.03 7.78
N THR A 63 5.50 13.97 7.09
CA THR A 63 5.12 13.75 5.69
C THR A 63 4.57 12.36 5.49
N HIS A 64 3.66 12.27 4.54
CA HIS A 64 3.22 11.00 3.98
C HIS A 64 3.75 10.90 2.57
N ASN A 65 4.43 9.82 2.27
CA ASN A 65 4.90 9.54 0.93
C ASN A 65 4.37 8.18 0.49
N SER A 66 3.41 8.22 -0.40
CA SER A 66 2.85 7.02 -1.02
C SER A 66 3.10 7.06 -2.51
N TYR A 67 3.53 5.92 -3.05
CA TYR A 67 3.66 5.78 -4.49
C TYR A 67 3.26 4.36 -4.94
N VAL A 68 2.81 4.28 -6.17
CA VAL A 68 2.57 3.02 -6.88
C VAL A 68 3.24 3.13 -8.23
N ASP A 69 4.09 2.16 -8.54
CA ASP A 69 4.73 2.00 -9.84
C ASP A 69 4.19 0.77 -10.55
N ILE A 70 3.82 0.93 -11.80
CA ILE A 70 3.46 -0.17 -12.69
C ILE A 70 4.42 -0.12 -13.87
N ILE A 71 5.24 -1.16 -14.00
CA ILE A 71 6.21 -1.30 -15.09
C ILE A 71 5.73 -2.40 -16.02
N GLY A 72 5.41 -2.03 -17.24
CA GLY A 72 4.92 -2.95 -18.26
C GLY A 72 5.76 -2.91 -19.52
N THR A 73 5.48 -3.82 -20.44
CA THR A 73 6.18 -3.91 -21.74
C THR A 73 5.92 -2.73 -22.68
N LYS A 74 4.86 -1.94 -22.40
CA LYS A 74 4.47 -0.79 -23.23
C LYS A 74 4.69 0.56 -22.53
N GLY A 75 5.29 0.58 -21.36
CA GLY A 75 5.57 1.81 -20.63
C GLY A 75 5.56 1.65 -19.11
N ILE A 76 5.66 2.78 -18.44
CA ILE A 76 5.68 2.92 -16.99
C ILE A 76 4.58 3.88 -16.58
N ALA A 77 3.85 3.54 -15.51
CA ALA A 77 2.95 4.46 -14.83
C ALA A 77 3.38 4.61 -13.38
N ARG A 78 3.50 5.84 -12.91
CA ARG A 78 3.79 6.17 -11.51
C ARG A 78 2.69 7.07 -10.96
N MET A 79 2.17 6.74 -9.81
CA MET A 79 1.33 7.62 -9.02
C MET A 79 2.02 7.90 -7.69
N THR A 80 2.06 9.16 -7.29
CA THR A 80 2.51 9.59 -5.96
C THR A 80 1.48 10.49 -5.31
N HIS A 81 1.38 10.47 -3.99
CA HIS A 81 0.62 11.46 -3.24
C HIS A 81 1.16 11.64 -1.82
N ASP A 82 0.95 12.84 -1.29
CA ASP A 82 1.29 13.25 0.07
C ASP A 82 0.07 13.63 0.92
N PHE A 83 -1.14 13.24 0.49
CA PHE A 83 -2.45 13.65 1.01
C PHE A 83 -2.82 15.12 0.78
N LYS A 84 -2.02 15.88 0.07
CA LYS A 84 -2.33 17.25 -0.39
C LYS A 84 -2.41 17.28 -1.90
N THR A 85 -1.43 16.68 -2.55
CA THR A 85 -1.29 16.64 -4.01
C THR A 85 -1.18 15.19 -4.47
N ALA A 86 -1.80 14.87 -5.57
CA ALA A 86 -1.64 13.61 -6.29
C ALA A 86 -1.02 13.89 -7.66
N VAL A 87 0.02 13.14 -8.00
CA VAL A 87 0.72 13.22 -9.29
C VAL A 87 0.65 11.86 -9.97
N VAL A 88 0.29 11.85 -11.25
CA VAL A 88 0.31 10.66 -12.09
C VAL A 88 1.17 10.93 -13.31
N ASP A 89 2.21 10.15 -13.47
CA ASP A 89 3.08 10.13 -14.65
C ASP A 89 2.87 8.84 -15.42
N LEU A 90 2.48 8.96 -16.69
CA LEU A 90 2.43 7.87 -17.64
C LEU A 90 3.47 8.11 -18.73
N ARG A 91 4.37 7.17 -18.93
CA ARG A 91 5.40 7.17 -19.97
C ARG A 91 5.23 5.92 -20.82
N GLY A 92 4.39 6.01 -21.84
CA GLY A 92 4.12 4.92 -22.77
C GLY A 92 4.93 5.04 -24.06
N VAL A 93 4.97 3.96 -24.84
CA VAL A 93 5.63 3.93 -26.16
C VAL A 93 5.02 4.95 -27.12
N THR A 94 3.70 5.14 -27.03
CA THR A 94 2.96 6.01 -27.97
C THR A 94 2.46 7.31 -27.36
N GLN A 95 2.47 7.44 -26.04
CA GLN A 95 1.92 8.60 -25.35
C GLN A 95 2.58 8.86 -24.01
N THR A 96 2.58 10.10 -23.59
CA THR A 96 3.04 10.54 -22.29
C THR A 96 1.97 11.44 -21.68
N HIS A 97 1.63 11.20 -20.42
CA HIS A 97 0.73 12.05 -19.66
C HIS A 97 1.35 12.42 -18.34
N HIS A 98 1.17 13.65 -17.94
CA HIS A 98 1.46 14.17 -16.62
C HIS A 98 0.22 14.85 -16.08
N ILE A 99 -0.22 14.43 -14.91
CA ILE A 99 -1.40 14.99 -14.23
C ILE A 99 -0.99 15.30 -12.80
N GLU A 100 -1.15 16.56 -12.43
CA GLU A 100 -1.02 17.01 -11.04
C GLU A 100 -2.32 17.66 -10.61
N LYS A 101 -2.83 17.29 -9.46
CA LYS A 101 -4.09 17.83 -8.92
C LYS A 101 -4.12 17.71 -7.40
N PRO A 102 -4.97 18.52 -6.73
CA PRO A 102 -5.24 18.31 -5.31
C PRO A 102 -5.69 16.87 -5.04
N PHE A 103 -5.22 16.29 -3.96
CA PHE A 103 -5.64 14.96 -3.54
C PHE A 103 -7.12 14.98 -3.14
N GLY A 104 -7.94 14.25 -3.87
CA GLY A 104 -9.40 14.24 -3.73
C GLY A 104 -9.93 13.47 -2.51
N GLY A 105 -9.04 13.04 -1.60
CA GLY A 105 -9.44 12.24 -0.44
C GLY A 105 -9.70 10.78 -0.77
N LYS A 106 -10.43 10.11 0.10
CA LYS A 106 -10.71 8.67 -0.02
C LYS A 106 -11.96 8.35 -0.84
N ASN A 107 -12.63 9.36 -1.43
CA ASN A 107 -13.86 9.22 -2.21
C ASN A 107 -14.97 8.43 -1.46
N ILE A 108 -15.09 8.64 -0.16
CA ILE A 108 -16.10 7.95 0.66
C ILE A 108 -17.50 8.37 0.26
N ASP A 109 -17.70 9.62 -0.12
CA ASP A 109 -18.93 10.17 -0.70
C ASP A 109 -19.37 9.38 -1.93
N VAL A 110 -18.47 9.19 -2.90
CA VAL A 110 -18.73 8.36 -4.09
C VAL A 110 -19.08 6.91 -3.71
N LEU A 111 -18.40 6.34 -2.73
CA LEU A 111 -18.71 4.99 -2.25
C LEU A 111 -20.13 4.92 -1.66
N CYS A 112 -20.53 5.92 -0.86
CA CYS A 112 -21.86 5.99 -0.27
C CYS A 112 -22.95 6.14 -1.36
N ASP A 113 -22.71 6.99 -2.37
CA ASP A 113 -23.64 7.17 -3.48
C ASP A 113 -23.84 5.86 -4.27
N LEU A 114 -22.76 5.17 -4.64
CA LEU A 114 -22.83 3.89 -5.34
C LEU A 114 -23.55 2.81 -4.51
N PHE A 115 -23.40 2.87 -3.18
CA PHE A 115 -24.08 1.96 -2.28
C PHE A 115 -25.59 2.29 -2.18
N ALA A 116 -25.95 3.54 -2.04
CA ALA A 116 -27.33 4.00 -2.03
C ALA A 116 -28.06 3.63 -3.34
N ASP A 117 -27.47 3.93 -4.49
CA ASP A 117 -28.01 3.53 -5.79
C ASP A 117 -28.25 2.01 -5.89
N SER A 118 -27.33 1.23 -5.32
CA SER A 118 -27.47 -0.23 -5.32
C SER A 118 -28.65 -0.70 -4.47
N ILE A 119 -28.95 -0.02 -3.38
CA ILE A 119 -30.12 -0.32 -2.54
C ILE A 119 -31.39 0.08 -3.27
N GLU A 120 -31.46 1.28 -3.83
CA GLU A 120 -32.65 1.82 -4.52
C GLU A 120 -33.03 0.98 -5.74
N THR A 121 -32.05 0.56 -6.52
CA THR A 121 -32.27 -0.24 -7.74
C THR A 121 -32.39 -1.73 -7.48
N GLY A 122 -31.97 -2.23 -6.33
CA GLY A 122 -31.85 -3.66 -6.01
C GLY A 122 -30.72 -4.35 -6.82
N ILE A 123 -29.88 -3.61 -7.52
CA ILE A 123 -28.78 -4.10 -8.35
C ILE A 123 -27.46 -3.58 -7.80
N ARG A 124 -26.57 -4.49 -7.37
CA ARG A 124 -25.24 -4.07 -6.89
C ARG A 124 -24.44 -3.39 -7.99
N ASN A 125 -23.97 -2.20 -7.73
CA ASN A 125 -23.06 -1.52 -8.65
C ASN A 125 -21.73 -2.29 -8.75
N PRO A 126 -21.23 -2.60 -9.98
CA PRO A 126 -20.02 -3.40 -10.17
C PRO A 126 -18.73 -2.75 -9.66
N LYS A 127 -18.74 -1.43 -9.41
CA LYS A 127 -17.62 -0.71 -8.81
C LYS A 127 -17.51 -0.90 -7.30
N LEU A 128 -18.55 -1.41 -6.65
CA LEU A 128 -18.51 -1.71 -5.22
C LEU A 128 -17.69 -2.98 -4.98
N PRO A 129 -16.69 -2.96 -4.08
CA PRO A 129 -15.96 -4.16 -3.72
C PRO A 129 -16.87 -5.18 -3.04
N LEU A 130 -16.53 -6.45 -3.18
CA LEU A 130 -17.16 -7.50 -2.40
C LEU A 130 -16.46 -7.61 -1.04
N ILE A 131 -17.21 -7.98 -0.01
CA ILE A 131 -16.64 -8.27 1.31
C ILE A 131 -15.58 -9.38 1.24
N ARG A 132 -15.76 -10.31 0.29
CA ARG A 132 -14.79 -11.36 0.00
C ARG A 132 -13.43 -10.81 -0.43
N ASP A 133 -13.40 -9.77 -1.26
CA ASP A 133 -12.14 -9.17 -1.74
C ASP A 133 -11.36 -8.56 -0.58
N SER A 134 -12.07 -7.86 0.31
CA SER A 134 -11.47 -7.30 1.52
C SER A 134 -10.97 -8.38 2.49
N ALA A 135 -11.70 -9.49 2.61
CA ALA A 135 -11.29 -10.63 3.44
C ALA A 135 -10.01 -11.27 2.90
N ILE A 136 -9.95 -11.54 1.58
CA ILE A 136 -8.75 -12.09 0.92
C ILE A 136 -7.55 -11.16 1.07
N ALA A 137 -7.74 -9.85 0.86
CA ALA A 137 -6.67 -8.87 1.04
C ALA A 137 -6.13 -8.83 2.48
N SER A 138 -7.02 -8.97 3.45
CA SER A 138 -6.67 -9.05 4.87
C SER A 138 -5.89 -10.33 5.18
N GLU A 139 -6.31 -11.46 4.63
CA GLU A 139 -5.64 -12.75 4.79
C GLU A 139 -4.21 -12.70 4.25
N TYR A 140 -4.01 -12.17 3.04
CA TYR A 140 -2.66 -11.99 2.49
C TYR A 140 -1.82 -11.02 3.32
N ALA A 141 -2.39 -9.91 3.77
CA ALA A 141 -1.66 -8.95 4.61
C ALA A 141 -1.18 -9.59 5.93
N TRP A 142 -2.01 -10.42 6.55
CA TRP A 142 -1.65 -11.21 7.73
C TRP A 142 -0.59 -12.26 7.42
N THR A 143 -0.70 -12.94 6.28
CA THR A 143 0.27 -13.94 5.83
C THR A 143 1.64 -13.30 5.61
N PHE A 144 1.71 -12.15 4.97
CA PHE A 144 2.97 -11.42 4.77
C PHE A 144 3.58 -10.95 6.09
N LEU A 145 2.75 -10.46 7.01
CA LEU A 145 3.22 -10.10 8.35
C LEU A 145 3.74 -11.33 9.12
N HIS A 146 3.05 -12.44 9.02
CA HIS A 146 3.47 -13.69 9.65
C HIS A 146 4.79 -14.17 9.08
N ASP A 147 4.95 -14.17 7.76
CA ASP A 147 6.19 -14.54 7.10
C ASP A 147 7.35 -13.63 7.55
N ALA A 148 7.14 -12.31 7.58
CA ALA A 148 8.13 -11.35 8.07
C ALA A 148 8.58 -11.63 9.53
N ARG A 149 7.70 -12.14 10.37
CA ARG A 149 8.00 -12.48 11.77
C ARG A 149 8.80 -13.77 11.93
N THR A 150 8.76 -14.68 10.94
CA THR A 150 9.50 -15.95 10.99
C THR A 150 10.97 -15.76 10.65
N HIS A 151 11.34 -14.64 10.05
CA HIS A 151 12.74 -14.29 9.79
C HIS A 151 13.33 -13.55 10.99
N ASP A 152 14.63 -13.74 11.23
CA ASP A 152 15.36 -12.96 12.21
C ASP A 152 15.26 -11.47 11.82
N LEU A 153 14.53 -10.73 12.62
CA LEU A 153 14.39 -9.30 12.44
C LEU A 153 15.60 -8.62 13.09
N PRO A 154 16.53 -8.05 12.32
CA PRO A 154 17.65 -7.35 12.92
C PRO A 154 17.10 -6.20 13.76
N ALA A 155 17.45 -6.19 15.05
CA ALA A 155 17.18 -5.05 15.91
C ALA A 155 18.01 -3.86 15.40
N ILE A 156 17.36 -2.83 14.90
CA ILE A 156 18.06 -1.59 14.52
C ILE A 156 18.34 -0.81 15.80
N GLY A 157 19.55 -0.97 16.31
CA GLY A 157 20.10 -0.19 17.39
C GLY A 157 19.46 -0.42 18.76
N GLU A 158 20.07 0.12 19.81
CA GLU A 158 19.40 0.29 21.10
C GLU A 158 18.26 1.27 20.94
N LEU A 159 17.05 0.79 21.13
CA LEU A 159 15.85 1.58 20.97
C LEU A 159 15.70 2.55 22.12
N LYS A 160 15.99 3.79 21.84
CA LYS A 160 15.64 4.89 22.71
C LYS A 160 14.12 5.05 22.72
N THR A 161 13.56 5.36 23.87
CA THR A 161 12.13 5.70 23.97
C THR A 161 11.82 6.90 23.06
N LEU A 162 10.57 7.05 22.67
CA LEU A 162 10.14 8.22 21.88
C LEU A 162 10.56 9.53 22.55
N GLU A 163 10.51 9.60 23.88
CA GLU A 163 11.00 10.73 24.68
C GLU A 163 12.48 11.01 24.42
N GLN A 164 13.33 10.01 24.46
CA GLN A 164 14.77 10.17 24.19
C GLN A 164 15.09 10.58 22.75
N ILE A 165 14.19 10.28 21.81
CA ILE A 165 14.31 10.74 20.42
C ILE A 165 13.87 12.20 20.30
N TRP A 166 12.86 12.61 21.05
CA TRP A 166 12.32 13.97 21.01
C TRP A 166 13.15 14.99 21.79
N GLU A 167 13.83 14.58 22.84
CA GLU A 167 14.76 15.44 23.59
C GLU A 167 15.99 15.88 22.77
N ARG A 168 16.25 15.27 21.60
CA ARG A 168 17.35 15.64 20.70
C ARG A 168 16.97 16.63 19.60
N ARG A 169 15.75 17.11 19.61
CA ARG A 169 15.25 18.15 18.69
C ARG A 169 15.20 19.50 19.39
#